data_0716b3d9ebf1ea6017782999e6210079
#
_entry.id   0716b3d9ebf1ea6017782999e6210079
#
_cell.length_a   1.000
_cell.length_b   1.000
_cell.length_c   1.000
_cell.angle_alpha   90.00
_cell.angle_beta   90.00
_cell.angle_gamma   90.00
#
_symmetry.space_group_name_H-M   'P 1'
#
loop_
_entity.id
_entity.type
_entity.pdbx_description
1 polymer ?
#
loop_
_entity_poly.entity_id
_entity_poly.type
_entity_poly.pdbx_seq_one_letter_code
_entity_poly.pdbx_strand_id
1 'polypeptide(L)'
;VWTPTRFYNSSKDDEKVEFHAISTGRRTALAKWITDKKNPLTARVAVNHIWLRHMGEPLVKTVFDFGRRGNNPAQPELLDWLAAEFMDSGWSMRHLLRLIVTSNAYQTTSSLRDSDSQQNVDSENALCWRRPPIRVESQVVRDSILSLSGTLDLTMGGPPVEAGMQAASTRRSVY
;
A
#
# COMPACT_ATOMS: atom_id res chain seq x y z
N VAL A 1 -15.44 15.81 12.25
CA VAL A 1 -14.72 16.25 11.07
C VAL A 1 -13.43 16.91 11.54
N TRP A 2 -12.29 16.30 11.25
CA TRP A 2 -11.01 16.89 11.54
C TRP A 2 -10.78 18.10 10.63
N THR A 3 -10.64 19.26 11.23
CA THR A 3 -10.26 20.45 10.47
C THR A 3 -8.75 20.59 10.51
N PRO A 4 -8.08 20.89 9.37
CA PRO A 4 -6.62 21.09 9.31
C PRO A 4 -6.10 22.10 10.32
N THR A 5 -6.92 23.06 10.71
CA THR A 5 -6.65 24.09 11.70
C THR A 5 -6.21 23.54 13.06
N ARG A 6 -6.70 22.39 13.50
CA ARG A 6 -6.26 21.78 14.78
C ARG A 6 -4.82 21.29 14.79
N PHE A 7 -4.20 21.12 13.63
CA PHE A 7 -2.81 20.71 13.53
C PHE A 7 -1.81 21.85 13.60
N TYR A 8 -2.20 22.94 13.02
CA TYR A 8 -1.36 24.12 12.89
C TYR A 8 -1.49 25.04 14.08
N ASN A 9 -2.05 24.51 15.17
CA ASN A 9 -2.54 25.35 16.17
C ASN A 9 -1.47 26.18 16.87
N SER A 10 -1.54 27.42 16.61
CA SER A 10 -1.15 28.45 17.53
C SER A 10 -2.24 28.55 18.59
N SER A 11 -1.87 28.88 19.83
CA SER A 11 -2.73 29.09 21.00
C SER A 11 -4.03 29.86 20.81
N LYS A 12 -4.35 30.31 19.61
CA LYS A 12 -5.59 31.05 19.28
C LYS A 12 -6.78 30.16 18.97
N ASP A 13 -6.56 28.93 18.49
CA ASP A 13 -7.66 28.05 18.05
C ASP A 13 -7.92 26.90 19.03
N ASP A 14 -7.00 26.66 19.98
CA ASP A 14 -7.13 25.63 21.00
C ASP A 14 -6.44 26.10 22.30
N GLU A 15 -7.17 26.80 23.13
CA GLU A 15 -6.72 27.37 24.40
C GLU A 15 -6.10 26.34 25.37
N LYS A 16 -6.21 25.07 25.06
CA LYS A 16 -5.72 23.95 25.89
C LYS A 16 -4.39 23.38 25.47
N VAL A 17 -3.75 23.89 24.42
CA VAL A 17 -2.43 23.40 23.99
C VAL A 17 -1.33 24.12 24.72
N GLU A 18 -0.88 23.57 25.84
CA GLU A 18 0.35 23.98 26.48
C GLU A 18 1.55 23.54 25.64
N PHE A 19 2.32 24.51 25.17
CA PHE A 19 3.59 24.25 24.49
C PHE A 19 4.68 23.98 25.51
N HIS A 20 5.35 22.84 25.37
CA HIS A 20 6.53 22.56 26.17
C HIS A 20 7.63 23.59 25.88
N ALA A 21 8.37 24.05 26.91
CA ALA A 21 9.38 25.10 26.79
C ALA A 21 10.48 24.80 25.73
N ILE A 22 10.69 23.53 25.39
CA ILE A 22 11.73 23.07 24.47
C ILE A 22 11.13 22.73 23.05
N SER A 23 9.83 22.56 22.94
CA SER A 23 9.20 22.11 21.69
C SER A 23 7.78 22.63 21.55
N THR A 24 7.39 23.06 20.34
CA THR A 24 6.00 23.45 20.05
C THR A 24 5.05 22.25 19.98
N GLY A 25 5.54 21.01 20.06
CA GLY A 25 4.73 19.79 19.98
C GLY A 25 4.07 19.52 18.64
N ARG A 26 4.22 20.37 17.63
CA ARG A 26 3.53 20.28 16.33
C ARG A 26 3.79 18.95 15.62
N ARG A 27 5.03 18.47 15.62
CA ARG A 27 5.37 17.16 15.01
C ARG A 27 4.68 16.01 15.72
N THR A 28 4.63 16.05 17.04
CA THR A 28 3.92 15.04 17.85
C THR A 28 2.42 15.08 17.59
N ALA A 29 1.84 16.27 17.49
CA ALA A 29 0.42 16.44 17.17
C ALA A 29 0.10 15.89 15.76
N LEU A 30 0.93 16.19 14.77
CA LEU A 30 0.79 15.64 13.42
C LEU A 30 0.92 14.12 13.42
N ALA A 31 1.92 13.56 14.11
CA ALA A 31 2.08 12.11 14.20
C ALA A 31 0.87 11.44 14.84
N LYS A 32 0.35 11.98 15.93
CA LYS A 32 -0.88 11.48 16.56
C LYS A 32 -2.08 11.51 15.63
N TRP A 33 -2.22 12.57 14.84
CA TRP A 33 -3.29 12.66 13.86
C TRP A 33 -3.15 11.64 12.73
N ILE A 34 -1.97 11.51 12.15
CA ILE A 34 -1.72 10.54 11.10
C ILE A 34 -2.11 9.13 11.56
N THR A 35 -1.80 8.79 12.81
CA THR A 35 -2.05 7.46 13.39
C THR A 35 -3.40 7.31 14.09
N ASP A 36 -4.21 8.37 14.13
CA ASP A 36 -5.54 8.31 14.75
C ASP A 36 -6.49 7.46 13.91
N LYS A 37 -7.15 6.49 14.54
CA LYS A 37 -8.18 5.67 13.89
C LYS A 37 -9.35 6.48 13.31
N LYS A 38 -9.56 7.71 13.79
CA LYS A 38 -10.56 8.65 13.26
C LYS A 38 -10.10 9.38 12.02
N ASN A 39 -8.81 9.28 11.65
CA ASN A 39 -8.31 9.87 10.42
C ASN A 39 -8.87 9.10 9.21
N PRO A 40 -9.67 9.74 8.34
CA PRO A 40 -10.33 9.02 7.25
C PRO A 40 -9.38 8.67 6.10
N LEU A 41 -8.18 9.21 6.06
CA LEU A 41 -7.30 9.12 4.90
C LEU A 41 -6.17 8.12 5.06
N THR A 42 -5.49 8.11 6.19
CA THR A 42 -4.22 7.36 6.35
C THR A 42 -4.37 5.87 6.02
N ALA A 43 -5.35 5.21 6.59
CA ALA A 43 -5.58 3.79 6.35
C ALA A 43 -6.00 3.52 4.89
N ARG A 44 -6.91 4.33 4.33
CA ARG A 44 -7.35 4.20 2.93
C ARG A 44 -6.20 4.38 1.94
N VAL A 45 -5.36 5.39 2.15
CA VAL A 45 -4.17 5.63 1.30
C VAL A 45 -3.21 4.46 1.38
N ALA A 46 -2.88 3.99 2.58
CA ALA A 46 -1.99 2.84 2.77
C ALA A 46 -2.54 1.58 2.08
N VAL A 47 -3.82 1.28 2.29
CA VAL A 47 -4.50 0.15 1.65
C VAL A 47 -4.48 0.27 0.13
N ASN A 48 -4.77 1.44 -0.43
CA ASN A 48 -4.76 1.65 -1.88
C ASN A 48 -3.37 1.40 -2.48
N HIS A 49 -2.30 1.84 -1.81
CA HIS A 49 -0.92 1.56 -2.24
C HIS A 49 -0.56 0.07 -2.15
N ILE A 50 -0.98 -0.61 -1.08
CA ILE A 50 -0.73 -2.05 -0.92
C ILE A 50 -1.52 -2.84 -1.97
N TRP A 51 -2.78 -2.49 -2.18
CA TRP A 51 -3.63 -3.10 -3.20
C TRP A 51 -3.03 -2.96 -4.60
N LEU A 52 -2.65 -1.75 -5.00
CA LEU A 52 -2.01 -1.48 -6.29
C LEU A 52 -0.81 -2.40 -6.54
N ARG A 53 0.06 -2.59 -5.55
CA ARG A 53 1.28 -3.41 -5.70
C ARG A 53 1.00 -4.89 -5.89
N HIS A 54 -0.16 -5.38 -5.43
CA HIS A 54 -0.51 -6.80 -5.49
C HIS A 54 -1.51 -7.12 -6.59
N MET A 55 -2.45 -6.22 -6.83
CA MET A 55 -3.49 -6.40 -7.85
C MET A 55 -3.13 -5.77 -9.20
N GLY A 56 -2.13 -4.86 -9.23
CA GLY A 56 -1.68 -4.18 -10.45
C GLY A 56 -2.41 -2.88 -10.75
N GLU A 57 -3.65 -2.73 -10.26
CA GLU A 57 -4.42 -1.50 -10.39
C GLU A 57 -4.94 -1.05 -9.02
N PRO A 58 -5.01 0.27 -8.77
CA PRO A 58 -5.46 0.80 -7.49
C PRO A 58 -6.99 0.84 -7.42
N LEU A 59 -7.53 0.78 -6.20
CA LEU A 59 -8.97 1.01 -5.96
C LEU A 59 -9.36 2.46 -6.23
N VAL A 60 -8.45 3.40 -5.97
CA VAL A 60 -8.57 4.81 -6.32
C VAL A 60 -7.47 5.17 -7.31
N LYS A 61 -7.84 5.52 -8.54
CA LYS A 61 -6.89 5.77 -9.65
C LYS A 61 -5.92 6.92 -9.38
N THR A 62 -6.36 7.95 -8.65
CA THR A 62 -5.52 9.09 -8.25
C THR A 62 -4.71 8.77 -6.99
N VAL A 63 -3.71 7.90 -7.12
CA VAL A 63 -2.94 7.32 -6.00
C VAL A 63 -2.26 8.39 -5.13
N PHE A 64 -1.80 9.49 -5.72
CA PHE A 64 -1.11 10.58 -5.04
C PHE A 64 -1.99 11.81 -4.75
N ASP A 65 -3.25 11.78 -5.17
CA ASP A 65 -4.24 12.81 -4.87
C ASP A 65 -5.49 12.14 -4.25
N PHE A 66 -5.41 11.89 -2.96
CA PHE A 66 -6.43 11.17 -2.19
C PHE A 66 -7.28 12.16 -1.39
N GLY A 67 -7.96 13.05 -2.07
CA GLY A 67 -8.73 14.10 -1.44
C GLY A 67 -9.92 14.57 -2.29
N ARG A 68 -10.34 15.81 -2.08
CA ARG A 68 -11.49 16.39 -2.79
C ARG A 68 -11.34 16.46 -4.31
N ARG A 69 -10.10 16.43 -4.81
CA ARG A 69 -9.78 16.45 -6.23
C ARG A 69 -9.55 15.06 -6.81
N GLY A 70 -9.36 14.07 -5.94
CA GLY A 70 -9.13 12.70 -6.33
C GLY A 70 -10.38 12.04 -6.90
N ASN A 71 -10.18 10.94 -7.61
CA ASN A 71 -11.27 10.12 -8.12
C ASN A 71 -11.97 9.39 -6.99
N ASN A 72 -13.26 9.16 -7.16
CA ASN A 72 -13.97 8.25 -6.28
C ASN A 72 -13.51 6.81 -6.54
N PRO A 73 -13.40 5.99 -5.48
CA PRO A 73 -13.13 4.56 -5.66
C PRO A 73 -14.26 3.88 -6.43
N ALA A 74 -13.90 2.94 -7.29
CA ALA A 74 -14.89 2.11 -7.99
C ALA A 74 -15.68 1.23 -6.99
N GLN A 75 -15.03 0.81 -5.91
CA GLN A 75 -15.59 -0.01 -4.85
C GLN A 75 -15.31 0.64 -3.47
N PRO A 76 -16.11 1.64 -3.07
CA PRO A 76 -15.88 2.38 -1.83
C PRO A 76 -16.01 1.49 -0.57
N GLU A 77 -16.96 0.58 -0.58
CA GLU A 77 -17.19 -0.34 0.54
C GLU A 77 -16.02 -1.30 0.76
N LEU A 78 -15.41 -1.79 -0.31
CA LEU A 78 -14.21 -2.63 -0.23
C LEU A 78 -13.03 -1.86 0.35
N LEU A 79 -12.80 -0.63 -0.13
CA LEU A 79 -11.73 0.22 0.39
C LEU A 79 -11.91 0.51 1.87
N ASP A 80 -13.13 0.82 2.28
CA ASP A 80 -13.47 1.15 3.66
C ASP A 80 -13.34 -0.06 4.58
N TRP A 81 -13.79 -1.23 4.13
CA TRP A 81 -13.64 -2.46 4.87
C TRP A 81 -12.16 -2.85 5.07
N LEU A 82 -11.37 -2.82 4.00
CA LEU A 82 -9.93 -3.10 4.08
C LEU A 82 -9.20 -2.09 4.99
N ALA A 83 -9.61 -0.81 4.96
CA ALA A 83 -9.02 0.21 5.82
C ALA A 83 -9.37 -0.02 7.31
N ALA A 84 -10.60 -0.41 7.61
CA ALA A 84 -11.02 -0.77 8.96
C ALA A 84 -10.27 -2.00 9.46
N GLU A 85 -10.21 -3.06 8.67
CA GLU A 85 -9.49 -4.30 8.99
C GLU A 85 -7.99 -4.05 9.22
N PHE A 86 -7.38 -3.18 8.40
CA PHE A 86 -5.98 -2.80 8.58
C PHE A 86 -5.73 -2.09 9.91
N MET A 87 -6.60 -1.16 10.30
CA MET A 87 -6.51 -0.48 11.59
C MET A 87 -6.77 -1.42 12.78
N ASP A 88 -7.77 -2.30 12.66
CA ASP A 88 -8.17 -3.20 13.74
C ASP A 88 -7.19 -4.34 13.98
N SER A 89 -6.47 -4.76 12.92
CA SER A 89 -5.34 -5.68 13.04
C SER A 89 -4.07 -5.07 13.63
N GLY A 90 -4.14 -3.82 14.15
CA GLY A 90 -2.99 -3.09 14.68
C GLY A 90 -2.04 -2.59 13.59
N TRP A 91 -2.56 -2.19 12.45
CA TRP A 91 -1.80 -1.73 11.28
C TRP A 91 -0.86 -2.83 10.73
N SER A 92 -1.29 -4.07 10.77
CA SER A 92 -0.52 -5.23 10.33
C SER A 92 -0.54 -5.38 8.82
N MET A 93 0.52 -4.95 8.15
CA MET A 93 0.69 -5.16 6.70
C MET A 93 0.64 -6.65 6.34
N ARG A 94 1.21 -7.52 7.18
CA ARG A 94 1.20 -8.98 6.94
C ARG A 94 -0.22 -9.54 6.95
N HIS A 95 -1.08 -9.08 7.85
CA HIS A 95 -2.48 -9.48 7.91
C HIS A 95 -3.21 -9.06 6.63
N LEU A 96 -3.08 -7.78 6.26
CA LEU A 96 -3.70 -7.25 5.04
C LEU A 96 -3.22 -7.96 3.77
N LEU A 97 -1.92 -8.21 3.65
CA LEU A 97 -1.36 -8.96 2.53
C LEU A 97 -1.95 -10.36 2.44
N ARG A 98 -2.05 -11.06 3.56
CA ARG A 98 -2.65 -12.40 3.60
C ARG A 98 -4.10 -12.36 3.11
N LEU A 99 -4.91 -11.41 3.58
CA LEU A 99 -6.29 -11.24 3.12
C LEU A 99 -6.36 -11.04 1.60
N ILE A 100 -5.52 -10.18 1.04
CA ILE A 100 -5.50 -9.91 -0.39
C ILE A 100 -5.11 -11.15 -1.18
N VAL A 101 -3.98 -11.79 -0.86
CA VAL A 101 -3.45 -12.90 -1.67
C VAL A 101 -4.23 -14.20 -1.55
N THR A 102 -5.00 -14.38 -0.46
CA THR A 102 -5.90 -15.53 -0.29
C THR A 102 -7.31 -15.27 -0.81
N SER A 103 -7.61 -14.06 -1.26
CA SER A 103 -8.93 -13.72 -1.80
C SER A 103 -9.18 -14.38 -3.15
N ASN A 104 -10.43 -14.67 -3.44
CA ASN A 104 -10.84 -15.19 -4.76
C ASN A 104 -10.46 -14.21 -5.88
N ALA A 105 -10.55 -12.91 -5.64
CA ALA A 105 -10.17 -11.88 -6.62
C ALA A 105 -8.68 -11.97 -7.02
N TYR A 106 -7.79 -12.28 -6.07
CA TYR A 106 -6.37 -12.45 -6.37
C TYR A 106 -6.07 -13.76 -7.13
N GLN A 107 -6.88 -14.79 -6.90
CA GLN A 107 -6.73 -16.12 -7.50
C GLN A 107 -7.40 -16.24 -8.87
N THR A 108 -8.06 -15.18 -9.36
CA THR A 108 -8.66 -15.18 -10.71
C THR A 108 -7.60 -15.30 -11.79
N THR A 109 -8.01 -15.86 -12.94
CA THR A 109 -7.14 -15.96 -14.12
C THR A 109 -6.75 -14.60 -14.66
N SER A 110 -5.55 -14.49 -15.23
CA SER A 110 -5.13 -13.32 -16.00
C SER A 110 -5.42 -13.45 -17.50
N SER A 111 -5.88 -14.62 -17.95
CA SER A 111 -6.21 -14.87 -19.35
C SER A 111 -7.45 -14.10 -19.78
N LEU A 112 -7.44 -13.61 -21.02
CA LEU A 112 -8.58 -13.02 -21.70
C LEU A 112 -9.32 -14.01 -22.60
N ARG A 113 -8.92 -15.29 -22.60
CA ARG A 113 -9.62 -16.31 -23.39
C ARG A 113 -11.03 -16.50 -22.86
N ASP A 114 -11.99 -16.54 -23.76
CA ASP A 114 -13.42 -16.78 -23.46
C ASP A 114 -14.04 -15.76 -22.49
N SER A 115 -13.50 -14.52 -22.45
CA SER A 115 -13.92 -13.47 -21.52
C SER A 115 -14.67 -12.31 -22.19
N ASP A 116 -15.15 -12.47 -23.41
CA ASP A 116 -15.80 -11.41 -24.18
C ASP A 116 -17.03 -10.84 -23.47
N SER A 117 -17.79 -11.66 -22.77
CA SER A 117 -18.97 -11.24 -22.01
C SER A 117 -18.59 -10.34 -20.82
N GLN A 118 -17.56 -10.70 -20.07
CA GLN A 118 -17.07 -9.92 -18.94
C GLN A 118 -16.41 -8.62 -19.41
N GLN A 119 -15.64 -8.69 -20.49
CA GLN A 119 -14.95 -7.54 -21.06
C GLN A 119 -15.94 -6.53 -21.65
N ASN A 120 -17.07 -6.96 -22.20
CA ASN A 120 -18.13 -6.07 -22.66
C ASN A 120 -18.86 -5.36 -21.53
N VAL A 121 -18.97 -5.98 -20.35
CA VAL A 121 -19.64 -5.41 -19.17
C VAL A 121 -18.69 -4.51 -18.37
N ASP A 122 -17.44 -4.94 -18.15
CA ASP A 122 -16.45 -4.23 -17.35
C ASP A 122 -15.06 -4.31 -18.00
N SER A 123 -14.87 -3.51 -19.05
CA SER A 123 -13.62 -3.46 -19.81
C SER A 123 -12.42 -2.97 -18.97
N GLU A 124 -12.69 -2.12 -17.99
CA GLU A 124 -11.67 -1.55 -17.09
C GLU A 124 -11.36 -2.43 -15.87
N ASN A 125 -12.03 -3.59 -15.76
CA ASN A 125 -11.85 -4.50 -14.64
C ASN A 125 -12.08 -3.84 -13.25
N ALA A 126 -13.00 -2.89 -13.19
CA ALA A 126 -13.34 -2.17 -11.96
C ALA A 126 -13.93 -3.09 -10.87
N LEU A 127 -14.56 -4.20 -11.28
CA LEU A 127 -15.14 -5.21 -10.40
C LEU A 127 -14.18 -6.37 -10.09
N CYS A 128 -12.91 -6.27 -10.49
CA CYS A 128 -11.88 -7.28 -10.23
C CYS A 128 -12.25 -8.70 -10.71
N TRP A 129 -12.93 -8.82 -11.88
CA TRP A 129 -13.32 -10.12 -12.44
C TRP A 129 -12.13 -10.93 -12.96
N ARG A 130 -10.98 -10.28 -13.22
CA ARG A 130 -9.71 -10.93 -13.56
C ARG A 130 -8.55 -10.28 -12.84
N ARG A 131 -7.44 -10.98 -12.70
CA ARG A 131 -6.18 -10.40 -12.24
C ARG A 131 -5.40 -9.87 -13.44
N PRO A 132 -5.12 -8.56 -13.55
CA PRO A 132 -4.31 -8.04 -14.63
C PRO A 132 -2.87 -8.56 -14.52
N PRO A 133 -2.19 -8.84 -15.65
CA PRO A 133 -0.78 -9.20 -15.63
C PRO A 133 0.06 -8.02 -15.18
N ILE A 134 0.95 -8.25 -14.22
CA ILE A 134 1.83 -7.23 -13.66
C ILE A 134 3.25 -7.51 -14.13
N ARG A 135 3.93 -6.49 -14.66
CA ARG A 135 5.36 -6.58 -14.94
C ARG A 135 6.12 -6.63 -13.62
N VAL A 136 6.88 -7.70 -13.44
CA VAL A 136 7.70 -7.89 -12.24
C VAL A 136 9.01 -7.11 -12.38
N GLU A 137 9.47 -6.50 -11.30
CA GLU A 137 10.75 -5.81 -11.24
C GLU A 137 11.93 -6.77 -11.45
N SER A 138 13.01 -6.30 -12.05
CA SER A 138 14.19 -7.12 -12.37
C SER A 138 14.78 -7.81 -11.14
N GLN A 139 14.77 -7.13 -10.01
CA GLN A 139 15.26 -7.65 -8.74
C GLN A 139 14.45 -8.89 -8.29
N VAL A 140 13.12 -8.81 -8.42
CA VAL A 140 12.24 -9.93 -8.08
C VAL A 140 12.43 -11.10 -9.02
N VAL A 141 12.62 -10.85 -10.32
CA VAL A 141 12.93 -11.90 -11.32
C VAL A 141 14.22 -12.61 -10.96
N ARG A 142 15.30 -11.84 -10.69
CA ARG A 142 16.58 -12.39 -10.30
C ARG A 142 16.49 -13.23 -9.01
N ASP A 143 15.89 -12.69 -7.97
CA ASP A 143 15.73 -13.40 -6.69
C ASP A 143 14.86 -14.66 -6.82
N SER A 144 13.87 -14.63 -7.71
CA SER A 144 13.05 -15.81 -8.02
C SER A 144 13.87 -16.90 -8.72
N ILE A 145 14.73 -16.55 -9.66
CA ILE A 145 15.63 -17.49 -10.34
C ILE A 145 16.59 -18.12 -9.34
N LEU A 146 17.23 -17.32 -8.49
CA LEU A 146 18.13 -17.81 -7.44
C LEU A 146 17.41 -18.70 -6.42
N SER A 147 16.16 -18.35 -6.08
CA SER A 147 15.34 -19.16 -5.19
C SER A 147 15.00 -20.52 -5.81
N LEU A 148 14.59 -20.55 -7.07
CA LEU A 148 14.27 -21.79 -7.79
C LEU A 148 15.50 -22.68 -7.98
N SER A 149 16.68 -22.11 -8.17
CA SER A 149 17.95 -22.86 -8.26
C SER A 149 18.48 -23.33 -6.90
N GLY A 150 17.86 -22.90 -5.81
CA GLY A 150 18.29 -23.21 -4.44
C GLY A 150 19.57 -22.50 -3.99
N THR A 151 20.02 -21.49 -4.73
CA THR A 151 21.27 -20.78 -4.45
C THR A 151 21.07 -19.41 -3.78
N LEU A 152 19.82 -18.98 -3.54
CA LEU A 152 19.52 -17.69 -2.94
C LEU A 152 20.03 -17.62 -1.49
N ASP A 153 20.94 -16.67 -1.23
CA ASP A 153 21.41 -16.33 0.10
C ASP A 153 20.47 -15.32 0.77
N LEU A 154 19.82 -15.72 1.85
CA LEU A 154 18.88 -14.91 2.63
C LEU A 154 19.54 -14.15 3.78
N THR A 155 20.87 -14.17 3.88
CA THR A 155 21.60 -13.49 4.95
C THR A 155 21.34 -11.99 4.89
N MET A 156 20.87 -11.42 6.00
CA MET A 156 20.56 -10.00 6.12
C MET A 156 21.77 -9.21 6.62
N GLY A 157 21.95 -7.99 6.07
CA GLY A 157 23.02 -7.08 6.46
C GLY A 157 24.38 -7.44 5.86
N GLY A 158 25.45 -6.84 6.38
CA GLY A 158 26.81 -6.98 5.87
C GLY A 158 27.20 -5.91 4.84
N PRO A 159 28.45 -5.96 4.31
CA PRO A 159 28.93 -4.97 3.35
C PRO A 159 28.17 -5.06 2.03
N PRO A 160 28.10 -3.97 1.26
CA PRO A 160 27.51 -3.97 -0.08
C PRO A 160 28.31 -4.89 -1.01
N VAL A 161 27.63 -5.46 -1.99
CA VAL A 161 28.29 -6.21 -3.05
C VAL A 161 29.07 -5.25 -3.95
N GLU A 162 30.37 -5.51 -4.19
CA GLU A 162 31.22 -4.65 -5.01
C GLU A 162 30.67 -4.50 -6.43
N ALA A 163 30.93 -3.32 -7.01
CA ALA A 163 30.57 -3.05 -8.39
C ALA A 163 31.29 -4.04 -9.33
N GLY A 164 30.53 -4.74 -10.17
CA GLY A 164 31.05 -5.80 -11.06
C GLY A 164 30.88 -7.23 -10.54
N MET A 165 30.72 -7.43 -9.23
CA MET A 165 30.45 -8.74 -8.61
C MET A 165 28.96 -9.05 -8.47
N GLN A 166 28.09 -8.14 -8.83
CA GLN A 166 26.64 -8.26 -8.64
C GLN A 166 26.03 -9.45 -9.41
N ALA A 167 26.55 -9.74 -10.60
CA ALA A 167 26.07 -10.87 -11.40
C ALA A 167 26.41 -12.24 -10.79
N ALA A 168 27.56 -12.33 -10.11
CA ALA A 168 28.02 -13.57 -9.45
C ALA A 168 27.48 -13.74 -8.03
N SER A 169 26.96 -12.67 -7.42
CA SER A 169 26.41 -12.72 -6.05
C SER A 169 25.13 -13.53 -6.00
N THR A 170 24.97 -14.37 -4.98
CA THR A 170 23.73 -15.11 -4.70
C THR A 170 22.85 -14.43 -3.66
N ARG A 171 23.28 -13.28 -3.12
CA ARG A 171 22.52 -12.51 -2.14
C ARG A 171 21.26 -11.91 -2.76
N ARG A 172 20.25 -11.68 -1.93
CA ARG A 172 19.03 -10.96 -2.35
C ARG A 172 19.38 -9.61 -2.97
N SER A 173 18.60 -9.20 -3.95
CA SER A 173 18.75 -7.90 -4.62
C SER A 173 18.36 -6.73 -3.69
N VAL A 174 17.57 -7.01 -2.65
CA VAL A 174 17.18 -6.05 -1.59
C VAL A 174 17.55 -6.67 -0.25
N TYR A 175 18.39 -5.99 0.52
CA TYR A 175 18.86 -6.44 1.83
C TYR A 175 19.07 -5.26 2.80
#